data_6519a82f6877c1ada62cc8da196bd678
#
_entry.id   6519a82f6877c1ada62cc8da196bd678
#
_cell.length_a   1.000
_cell.length_b   1.000
_cell.length_c   1.000
_cell.angle_alpha   90.00
_cell.angle_beta   90.00
_cell.angle_gamma   90.00
#
_symmetry.space_group_name_H-M   'P 1'
#
loop_
_entity.id
_entity.type
_entity.pdbx_description
1 polymer ?
#
loop_
_entity_poly.entity_id
_entity_poly.type
_entity_poly.pdbx_seq_one_letter_code
_entity_poly.pdbx_strand_id
1 'polypeptide(L)'
;LIKGIIINRFRGDLSLFEEGKKWIESKTKIPVLGIIPWLNDKFPPEDSLDLLERKSHLNNPELKIGIIKLPSISNFSDFDPLENEESIEIEWVIKSQSLNQFDFVILPGSKQTIKDQLFLDESGLSDNIREYSNKGNIIGICGGLQMLGTLLEDPFLKEGSKTNLEKKIRGIGLLPLKTTFLAQKITRQTYSKSIWPCLSEINGFEIHNGITELDKSQKSLKIMPIFKDAELGWYRENEGGGTIAGTYLHGIFENDEWRAQYINVI
;
A
#
# COMPACT_ATOMS: atom_id res chain seq x y z
N LEU A 1 -14.34 31.71 -7.52
CA LEU A 1 -13.61 32.97 -7.36
C LEU A 1 -12.39 32.72 -6.48
N ILE A 2 -11.17 32.95 -7.01
CA ILE A 2 -9.91 32.80 -6.27
C ILE A 2 -9.83 33.94 -5.24
N LYS A 3 -9.56 33.59 -3.97
CA LYS A 3 -9.51 34.55 -2.85
C LYS A 3 -8.10 34.84 -2.37
N GLY A 4 -7.12 33.99 -2.73
CA GLY A 4 -5.75 34.13 -2.32
C GLY A 4 -4.83 33.24 -3.14
N ILE A 5 -3.55 33.54 -3.17
CA ILE A 5 -2.49 32.81 -3.84
C ILE A 5 -1.50 32.32 -2.81
N ILE A 6 -1.11 31.04 -2.86
CA ILE A 6 0.03 30.50 -2.14
C ILE A 6 1.06 30.09 -3.19
N ILE A 7 2.28 30.56 -3.06
CA ILE A 7 3.40 30.18 -3.91
C ILE A 7 4.07 28.99 -3.25
N ASN A 8 4.05 27.84 -3.92
CA ASN A 8 4.61 26.60 -3.40
C ASN A 8 5.94 26.25 -4.09
N ARG A 9 6.81 25.51 -3.39
CA ARG A 9 8.12 25.05 -3.89
C ARG A 9 9.02 26.19 -4.39
N PHE A 10 9.00 27.32 -3.69
CA PHE A 10 9.83 28.46 -4.07
C PHE A 10 11.32 28.14 -3.90
N ARG A 11 12.08 28.32 -4.97
CA ARG A 11 13.55 28.15 -4.98
C ARG A 11 14.20 29.49 -5.14
N GLY A 12 14.93 29.92 -4.12
CA GLY A 12 15.65 31.19 -4.11
C GLY A 12 15.58 31.88 -2.77
N ASP A 13 16.12 33.07 -2.71
CA ASP A 13 16.07 33.91 -1.51
C ASP A 13 14.71 34.61 -1.42
N LEU A 14 13.99 34.35 -0.33
CA LEU A 14 12.68 34.94 -0.05
C LEU A 14 12.74 36.45 0.04
N SER A 15 13.87 37.01 0.51
CA SER A 15 14.05 38.46 0.65
C SER A 15 14.06 39.17 -0.72
N LEU A 16 14.56 38.49 -1.74
CA LEU A 16 14.62 39.03 -3.12
C LEU A 16 13.28 38.89 -3.85
N PHE A 17 12.35 38.09 -3.32
CA PHE A 17 11.06 37.84 -3.97
C PHE A 17 9.94 38.82 -3.55
N GLU A 18 10.19 39.72 -2.60
CA GLU A 18 9.18 40.70 -2.17
C GLU A 18 8.62 41.57 -3.31
N GLU A 19 9.48 41.95 -4.26
CA GLU A 19 9.02 42.69 -5.47
C GLU A 19 8.16 41.81 -6.37
N GLY A 20 8.52 40.52 -6.53
CA GLY A 20 7.72 39.54 -7.27
C GLY A 20 6.34 39.35 -6.66
N LYS A 21 6.26 39.27 -5.33
CA LYS A 21 4.97 39.20 -4.62
C LYS A 21 4.11 40.41 -4.92
N LYS A 22 4.65 41.63 -4.76
CA LYS A 22 3.94 42.88 -5.05
C LYS A 22 3.47 42.95 -6.50
N TRP A 23 4.31 42.47 -7.42
CA TRP A 23 3.96 42.44 -8.85
C TRP A 23 2.77 41.51 -9.11
N ILE A 24 2.78 40.28 -8.54
CA ILE A 24 1.67 39.33 -8.65
C ILE A 24 0.37 39.94 -8.11
N GLU A 25 0.39 40.50 -6.91
CA GLU A 25 -0.76 41.14 -6.28
C GLU A 25 -1.27 42.34 -7.10
N SER A 26 -0.38 43.14 -7.65
CA SER A 26 -0.74 44.29 -8.47
C SER A 26 -1.43 43.89 -9.78
N LYS A 27 -0.99 42.79 -10.41
CA LYS A 27 -1.53 42.27 -11.68
C LYS A 27 -2.82 41.49 -11.49
N THR A 28 -2.89 40.64 -10.45
CA THR A 28 -4.02 39.75 -10.27
C THR A 28 -5.14 40.34 -9.41
N LYS A 29 -4.83 41.37 -8.61
CA LYS A 29 -5.69 41.92 -7.56
C LYS A 29 -6.08 40.89 -6.51
N ILE A 30 -5.27 39.84 -6.36
CA ILE A 30 -5.48 38.75 -5.41
C ILE A 30 -4.28 38.74 -4.45
N PRO A 31 -4.51 38.70 -3.12
CA PRO A 31 -3.41 38.70 -2.17
C PRO A 31 -2.59 37.41 -2.22
N VAL A 32 -1.28 37.52 -2.09
CA VAL A 32 -0.37 36.40 -1.84
C VAL A 32 -0.35 36.12 -0.35
N LEU A 33 -1.02 35.04 0.06
CA LEU A 33 -1.23 34.67 1.46
C LEU A 33 0.01 34.05 2.08
N GLY A 34 0.89 33.45 1.27
CA GLY A 34 2.11 32.83 1.76
C GLY A 34 3.01 32.34 0.64
N ILE A 35 4.28 32.12 1.00
CA ILE A 35 5.29 31.52 0.15
C ILE A 35 5.89 30.35 0.93
N ILE A 36 5.77 29.14 0.38
CA ILE A 36 6.32 27.92 0.94
C ILE A 36 7.66 27.69 0.20
N PRO A 37 8.79 27.80 0.89
CA PRO A 37 10.09 27.53 0.27
C PRO A 37 10.21 26.07 -0.15
N TRP A 38 11.20 25.77 -0.98
CA TRP A 38 11.60 24.40 -1.22
C TRP A 38 12.13 23.81 0.08
N LEU A 39 11.46 22.79 0.57
CA LEU A 39 11.88 22.03 1.73
C LEU A 39 12.65 20.80 1.23
N ASN A 40 13.83 20.58 1.80
CA ASN A 40 14.63 19.38 1.49
C ASN A 40 14.14 18.15 2.27
N ASP A 41 13.07 18.33 3.04
CA ASP A 41 12.45 17.24 3.79
C ASP A 41 11.78 16.25 2.83
N LYS A 42 11.79 14.98 3.22
CA LYS A 42 11.14 13.91 2.48
C LYS A 42 9.62 14.07 2.57
N PHE A 43 9.04 14.84 1.66
CA PHE A 43 7.59 14.82 1.47
C PHE A 43 7.20 13.56 0.69
N PRO A 44 6.04 12.97 1.01
CA PRO A 44 5.50 11.88 0.20
C PRO A 44 5.46 12.29 -1.27
N PRO A 45 5.91 11.45 -2.20
CA PRO A 45 5.90 11.78 -3.62
C PRO A 45 4.47 11.94 -4.10
N GLU A 46 4.24 12.99 -4.85
CA GLU A 46 2.94 13.26 -5.48
C GLU A 46 2.72 12.35 -6.71
N ASP A 47 3.81 11.85 -7.32
CA ASP A 47 3.81 11.02 -8.51
C ASP A 47 4.64 9.74 -8.37
N SER A 48 4.16 8.66 -8.99
CA SER A 48 4.80 7.34 -8.99
C SER A 48 6.19 7.28 -9.65
N LEU A 49 6.61 8.32 -10.35
CA LEU A 49 7.93 8.40 -11.00
C LEU A 49 9.06 8.67 -9.99
N ASP A 50 8.80 9.45 -8.94
CA ASP A 50 9.78 9.75 -7.89
C ASP A 50 10.17 8.51 -7.06
N LEU A 51 9.32 7.48 -7.04
CA LEU A 51 9.57 6.24 -6.29
C LEU A 51 10.74 5.44 -6.83
N LEU A 52 10.99 5.50 -8.14
CA LEU A 52 12.08 4.75 -8.78
C LEU A 52 13.45 5.38 -8.52
N GLU A 53 13.48 6.64 -8.13
CA GLU A 53 14.71 7.39 -7.81
C GLU A 53 15.08 7.28 -6.33
N ARG A 54 14.17 6.81 -5.47
CA ARG A 54 14.41 6.54 -4.06
C ARG A 54 15.19 5.23 -3.87
N LYS A 55 16.46 5.22 -4.18
CA LYS A 55 17.35 4.12 -3.85
C LYS A 55 18.02 4.41 -2.51
N SER A 56 17.52 3.80 -1.44
CA SER A 56 18.29 3.66 -0.22
C SER A 56 19.17 2.41 -0.33
N HIS A 57 20.33 2.53 -0.94
CA HIS A 57 21.34 1.48 -0.78
C HIS A 57 22.02 1.68 0.56
N LEU A 58 21.59 0.93 1.54
CA LEU A 58 22.25 0.87 2.83
C LEU A 58 23.45 -0.08 2.74
N ASN A 59 24.57 0.33 3.31
CA ASN A 59 25.70 -0.60 3.51
C ASN A 59 25.35 -1.49 4.71
N ASN A 60 24.94 -2.74 4.47
CA ASN A 60 24.46 -3.73 5.42
C ASN A 60 23.11 -3.37 6.09
N PRO A 61 22.00 -3.44 5.38
CA PRO A 61 20.68 -3.37 6.01
C PRO A 61 20.46 -4.57 6.93
N GLU A 62 19.79 -4.35 8.05
CA GLU A 62 19.35 -5.44 8.94
C GLU A 62 18.16 -6.19 8.33
N LEU A 63 17.35 -5.48 7.53
CA LEU A 63 16.17 -6.05 6.89
C LEU A 63 16.02 -5.51 5.46
N LYS A 64 15.66 -6.41 4.54
CA LYS A 64 15.40 -6.05 3.14
C LYS A 64 13.96 -6.36 2.76
N ILE A 65 13.22 -5.32 2.35
CA ILE A 65 11.79 -5.40 2.00
C ILE A 65 11.62 -5.26 0.49
N GLY A 66 10.88 -6.20 -0.11
CA GLY A 66 10.43 -6.09 -1.50
C GLY A 66 9.02 -5.53 -1.58
N ILE A 67 8.81 -4.42 -2.29
CA ILE A 67 7.45 -3.92 -2.57
C ILE A 67 7.13 -4.17 -4.04
N ILE A 68 6.06 -4.92 -4.29
CA ILE A 68 5.62 -5.23 -5.66
C ILE A 68 5.10 -3.94 -6.32
N LYS A 69 5.69 -3.52 -7.42
CA LYS A 69 5.25 -2.35 -8.16
C LYS A 69 4.06 -2.68 -9.04
N LEU A 70 2.87 -2.34 -8.58
CA LEU A 70 1.65 -2.46 -9.36
C LEU A 70 1.49 -1.28 -10.33
N PRO A 71 0.92 -1.47 -11.54
CA PRO A 71 0.60 -0.38 -12.47
C PRO A 71 -0.35 0.67 -11.89
N SER A 72 -1.31 0.24 -11.07
CA SER A 72 -2.34 1.10 -10.46
C SER A 72 -2.17 1.24 -8.94
N ILE A 73 -0.92 1.17 -8.45
CA ILE A 73 -0.61 1.32 -7.03
C ILE A 73 -1.26 2.56 -6.42
N SER A 74 -1.70 2.46 -5.17
CA SER A 74 -2.29 3.56 -4.40
C SER A 74 -1.61 3.73 -3.05
N ASN A 75 -1.78 4.93 -2.44
CA ASN A 75 -1.36 5.24 -1.08
C ASN A 75 0.12 4.90 -0.81
N PHE A 76 1.01 5.50 -1.57
CA PHE A 76 2.47 5.33 -1.42
C PHE A 76 2.96 5.67 -0.01
N SER A 77 2.28 6.57 0.70
CA SER A 77 2.59 6.95 2.07
C SER A 77 2.48 5.80 3.08
N ASP A 78 1.82 4.69 2.73
CA ASP A 78 1.80 3.50 3.58
C ASP A 78 3.22 2.98 3.89
N PHE A 79 4.21 3.29 3.05
CA PHE A 79 5.58 2.78 3.17
C PHE A 79 6.57 3.81 3.75
N ASP A 80 6.18 5.09 3.85
CA ASP A 80 7.04 6.14 4.41
C ASP A 80 7.61 5.79 5.80
N PRO A 81 6.85 5.18 6.73
CA PRO A 81 7.40 4.79 8.02
C PRO A 81 8.49 3.72 7.93
N LEU A 82 8.39 2.79 6.96
CA LEU A 82 9.42 1.78 6.72
C LEU A 82 10.66 2.37 6.03
N GLU A 83 10.48 3.34 5.10
CA GLU A 83 11.57 4.05 4.44
C GLU A 83 12.38 4.92 5.42
N ASN A 84 11.77 5.34 6.53
CA ASN A 84 12.41 6.16 7.55
C ASN A 84 13.18 5.37 8.61
N GLU A 85 13.04 4.03 8.63
CA GLU A 85 13.84 3.17 9.49
C GLU A 85 15.26 3.02 8.92
N GLU A 86 16.28 3.39 9.71
CA GLU A 86 17.69 3.42 9.26
C GLU A 86 18.27 2.03 8.96
N SER A 87 17.65 0.97 9.48
CA SER A 87 18.09 -0.42 9.32
C SER A 87 17.39 -1.15 8.17
N ILE A 88 16.40 -0.53 7.51
CA ILE A 88 15.57 -1.16 6.48
C ILE A 88 15.95 -0.68 5.09
N GLU A 89 16.22 -1.62 4.19
CA GLU A 89 16.34 -1.35 2.76
C GLU A 89 15.05 -1.74 2.04
N ILE A 90 14.49 -0.82 1.26
CA ILE A 90 13.31 -1.06 0.43
C ILE A 90 13.72 -1.16 -1.04
N GLU A 91 13.29 -2.24 -1.69
CA GLU A 91 13.46 -2.42 -3.13
C GLU A 91 12.10 -2.59 -3.82
N TRP A 92 11.87 -1.80 -4.87
CA TRP A 92 10.69 -1.92 -5.71
C TRP A 92 10.85 -3.04 -6.73
N VAL A 93 10.02 -4.07 -6.63
CA VAL A 93 10.01 -5.21 -7.55
C VAL A 93 9.19 -4.85 -8.79
N ILE A 94 9.88 -4.52 -9.89
CA ILE A 94 9.26 -4.02 -11.13
C ILE A 94 9.05 -5.09 -12.20
N LYS A 95 9.63 -6.27 -12.03
CA LYS A 95 9.58 -7.38 -12.99
C LYS A 95 9.65 -8.71 -12.27
N SER A 96 9.25 -9.79 -12.97
CA SER A 96 9.40 -11.14 -12.47
C SER A 96 10.84 -11.46 -12.12
N GLN A 97 11.06 -11.87 -10.89
CA GLN A 97 12.36 -12.28 -10.34
C GLN A 97 12.16 -13.14 -9.10
N SER A 98 13.20 -13.86 -8.65
CA SER A 98 13.16 -14.51 -7.34
C SER A 98 12.99 -13.47 -6.24
N LEU A 99 12.11 -13.76 -5.29
CA LEU A 99 11.86 -12.90 -4.13
C LEU A 99 12.63 -13.34 -2.88
N ASN A 100 13.41 -14.44 -2.95
CA ASN A 100 14.11 -15.03 -1.82
C ASN A 100 15.20 -14.13 -1.19
N GLN A 101 15.53 -13.02 -1.84
CA GLN A 101 16.46 -12.01 -1.32
C GLN A 101 15.83 -11.06 -0.31
N PHE A 102 14.51 -11.08 -0.18
CA PHE A 102 13.77 -10.22 0.73
C PHE A 102 13.39 -10.99 2.00
N ASP A 103 13.46 -10.31 3.13
CA ASP A 103 12.99 -10.83 4.41
C ASP A 103 11.47 -10.83 4.49
N PHE A 104 10.83 -9.79 3.90
CA PHE A 104 9.41 -9.85 3.58
C PHE A 104 9.04 -9.07 2.32
N VAL A 105 7.85 -9.38 1.80
CA VAL A 105 7.31 -8.80 0.57
C VAL A 105 5.97 -8.13 0.86
N ILE A 106 5.80 -6.92 0.33
CA ILE A 106 4.55 -6.17 0.43
C ILE A 106 3.84 -6.18 -0.92
N LEU A 107 2.58 -6.59 -0.92
CA LEU A 107 1.65 -6.41 -2.03
C LEU A 107 0.79 -5.18 -1.72
N PRO A 108 1.02 -4.03 -2.38
CA PRO A 108 0.44 -2.76 -1.99
C PRO A 108 -1.03 -2.60 -2.36
N GLY A 109 -1.63 -1.50 -1.95
CA GLY A 109 -2.95 -1.08 -2.39
C GLY A 109 -3.01 -0.80 -3.90
N SER A 110 -4.18 -0.99 -4.48
CA SER A 110 -4.43 -0.78 -5.91
C SER A 110 -5.70 0.05 -6.14
N LYS A 111 -5.66 0.93 -7.15
CA LYS A 111 -6.83 1.65 -7.65
C LYS A 111 -7.65 0.83 -8.66
N GLN A 112 -7.09 -0.29 -9.16
CA GLN A 112 -7.69 -1.16 -10.17
C GLN A 112 -7.28 -2.60 -9.90
N THR A 113 -7.78 -3.17 -8.81
CA THR A 113 -7.35 -4.46 -8.25
C THR A 113 -7.40 -5.60 -9.27
N ILE A 114 -8.46 -5.68 -10.07
CA ILE A 114 -8.60 -6.74 -11.09
C ILE A 114 -7.54 -6.62 -12.18
N LYS A 115 -7.27 -5.40 -12.67
CA LYS A 115 -6.25 -5.20 -13.70
C LYS A 115 -4.85 -5.48 -13.18
N ASP A 116 -4.59 -5.09 -11.94
CA ASP A 116 -3.30 -5.35 -11.32
C ASP A 116 -3.10 -6.83 -11.03
N GLN A 117 -4.17 -7.59 -10.68
CA GLN A 117 -4.10 -9.05 -10.58
C GLN A 117 -3.78 -9.70 -11.93
N LEU A 118 -4.43 -9.27 -13.02
CA LEU A 118 -4.12 -9.78 -14.36
C LEU A 118 -2.68 -9.45 -14.76
N PHE A 119 -2.20 -8.25 -14.45
CA PHE A 119 -0.80 -7.89 -14.66
C PHE A 119 0.16 -8.79 -13.89
N LEU A 120 -0.13 -9.13 -12.63
CA LEU A 120 0.69 -10.04 -11.84
C LEU A 120 0.75 -11.43 -12.47
N ASP A 121 -0.36 -11.92 -13.02
CA ASP A 121 -0.43 -13.23 -13.69
C ASP A 121 0.33 -13.20 -15.03
N GLU A 122 0.12 -12.20 -15.85
CA GLU A 122 0.77 -12.04 -17.16
C GLU A 122 2.29 -11.82 -17.05
N SER A 123 2.73 -11.11 -16.02
CA SER A 123 4.17 -10.85 -15.78
C SER A 123 4.89 -12.01 -15.10
N GLY A 124 4.19 -13.02 -14.59
CA GLY A 124 4.76 -14.11 -13.80
C GLY A 124 5.05 -13.76 -12.34
N LEU A 125 4.70 -12.56 -11.89
CA LEU A 125 4.88 -12.14 -10.50
C LEU A 125 4.00 -12.93 -9.53
N SER A 126 2.78 -13.32 -9.95
CA SER A 126 1.92 -14.20 -9.14
C SER A 126 2.61 -15.51 -8.77
N ASP A 127 3.34 -16.11 -9.70
CA ASP A 127 4.06 -17.37 -9.45
C ASP A 127 5.26 -17.15 -8.54
N ASN A 128 6.01 -16.05 -8.72
CA ASN A 128 7.11 -15.70 -7.82
C ASN A 128 6.61 -15.46 -6.38
N ILE A 129 5.45 -14.80 -6.21
CA ILE A 129 4.83 -14.58 -4.90
C ILE A 129 4.39 -15.92 -4.28
N ARG A 130 3.78 -16.84 -5.07
CA ARG A 130 3.41 -18.19 -4.59
C ARG A 130 4.63 -18.99 -4.16
N GLU A 131 5.69 -18.99 -4.96
CA GLU A 131 6.94 -19.69 -4.63
C GLU A 131 7.54 -19.13 -3.33
N TYR A 132 7.68 -17.82 -3.24
CA TYR A 132 8.19 -17.14 -2.05
C TYR A 132 7.36 -17.41 -0.80
N SER A 133 6.04 -17.50 -0.95
CA SER A 133 5.11 -17.71 0.18
C SER A 133 5.34 -19.01 0.94
N ASN A 134 6.04 -19.98 0.38
CA ASN A 134 6.30 -21.26 1.07
C ASN A 134 7.13 -21.09 2.35
N LYS A 135 8.00 -20.08 2.40
CA LYS A 135 8.88 -19.78 3.54
C LYS A 135 8.97 -18.30 3.87
N GLY A 136 8.57 -17.43 2.95
CA GLY A 136 8.69 -16.00 3.10
C GLY A 136 7.48 -15.36 3.76
N ASN A 137 7.66 -14.14 4.20
CA ASN A 137 6.65 -13.32 4.85
C ASN A 137 6.02 -12.36 3.84
N ILE A 138 4.70 -12.33 3.77
CA ILE A 138 3.96 -11.49 2.83
C ILE A 138 2.89 -10.71 3.58
N ILE A 139 2.77 -9.41 3.27
CA ILE A 139 1.62 -8.62 3.68
C ILE A 139 0.96 -7.95 2.49
N GLY A 140 -0.36 -8.10 2.38
CA GLY A 140 -1.19 -7.39 1.41
C GLY A 140 -1.94 -6.23 2.05
N ILE A 141 -1.89 -5.03 1.43
CA ILE A 141 -2.63 -3.86 1.92
C ILE A 141 -3.79 -3.57 0.95
N CYS A 142 -5.01 -3.47 1.45
CA CYS A 142 -6.22 -3.11 0.70
C CYS A 142 -6.40 -3.98 -0.57
N GLY A 143 -6.13 -3.45 -1.76
CA GLY A 143 -6.11 -4.23 -3.00
C GLY A 143 -5.15 -5.42 -2.95
N GLY A 144 -4.02 -5.26 -2.27
CA GLY A 144 -3.06 -6.35 -2.03
C GLY A 144 -3.65 -7.50 -1.21
N LEU A 145 -4.39 -7.20 -0.13
CA LEU A 145 -5.14 -8.22 0.62
C LEU A 145 -6.13 -8.95 -0.31
N GLN A 146 -6.87 -8.21 -1.14
CA GLN A 146 -7.87 -8.79 -2.05
C GLN A 146 -7.21 -9.74 -3.06
N MET A 147 -6.07 -9.34 -3.64
CA MET A 147 -5.30 -10.15 -4.59
C MET A 147 -4.68 -11.41 -3.95
N LEU A 148 -4.33 -11.37 -2.66
CA LEU A 148 -3.88 -12.55 -1.91
C LEU A 148 -4.99 -13.60 -1.72
N GLY A 149 -6.25 -13.22 -1.89
CA GLY A 149 -7.42 -14.10 -1.84
C GLY A 149 -7.45 -15.15 -2.95
N THR A 150 -8.46 -16.03 -2.90
CA THR A 150 -8.70 -17.10 -3.89
C THR A 150 -9.46 -16.59 -5.10
N LEU A 151 -10.37 -15.63 -4.91
CA LEU A 151 -11.32 -15.20 -5.92
C LEU A 151 -11.67 -13.71 -5.79
N LEU A 152 -11.67 -13.03 -6.93
CA LEU A 152 -12.13 -11.66 -7.10
C LEU A 152 -13.36 -11.67 -8.02
N GLU A 153 -14.52 -11.20 -7.54
CA GLU A 153 -15.76 -11.11 -8.30
C GLU A 153 -16.16 -9.64 -8.49
N ASP A 154 -16.34 -9.24 -9.75
CA ASP A 154 -16.84 -7.91 -10.12
C ASP A 154 -18.13 -8.01 -10.95
N PRO A 155 -19.26 -8.33 -10.29
CA PRO A 155 -20.53 -8.52 -11.00
C PRO A 155 -21.02 -7.25 -11.70
N PHE A 156 -20.54 -6.08 -11.28
CA PHE A 156 -20.96 -4.77 -11.78
C PHE A 156 -19.92 -4.09 -12.69
N LEU A 157 -18.79 -4.75 -12.99
CA LEU A 157 -17.69 -4.25 -13.83
C LEU A 157 -17.17 -2.87 -13.35
N LYS A 158 -16.97 -2.71 -12.04
CA LYS A 158 -16.49 -1.48 -11.41
C LYS A 158 -14.97 -1.37 -11.43
N GLU A 159 -14.29 -2.49 -11.24
CA GLU A 159 -12.81 -2.60 -11.20
C GLU A 159 -12.23 -3.04 -12.55
N GLY A 160 -13.05 -3.68 -13.39
CA GLY A 160 -12.62 -4.22 -14.69
C GLY A 160 -12.63 -3.20 -15.82
N SER A 161 -11.81 -3.44 -16.83
CA SER A 161 -11.91 -2.73 -18.11
C SER A 161 -13.17 -3.20 -18.84
N LYS A 162 -13.87 -2.28 -19.52
CA LYS A 162 -15.02 -2.59 -20.37
C LYS A 162 -14.73 -3.60 -21.49
N THR A 163 -13.47 -3.94 -21.69
CA THR A 163 -13.00 -4.84 -22.76
C THR A 163 -12.80 -6.29 -22.34
N ASN A 164 -12.62 -6.60 -21.03
CA ASN A 164 -12.49 -7.97 -20.54
C ASN A 164 -13.68 -8.30 -19.63
N LEU A 165 -14.58 -9.10 -20.16
CA LEU A 165 -15.88 -9.46 -19.57
C LEU A 165 -15.80 -10.54 -18.47
N GLU A 166 -14.64 -10.82 -17.93
CA GLU A 166 -14.52 -11.77 -16.83
C GLU A 166 -14.97 -11.12 -15.52
N LYS A 167 -16.21 -11.45 -15.13
CA LYS A 167 -16.78 -11.02 -13.85
C LYS A 167 -16.15 -11.69 -12.64
N LYS A 168 -15.28 -12.67 -12.89
CA LYS A 168 -14.60 -13.46 -11.86
C LYS A 168 -13.20 -13.80 -12.34
N ILE A 169 -12.21 -13.47 -11.53
CA ILE A 169 -10.83 -13.88 -11.75
C ILE A 169 -10.27 -14.55 -10.50
N ARG A 170 -9.30 -15.42 -10.69
CA ARG A 170 -8.58 -16.02 -9.56
C ARG A 170 -7.64 -14.99 -8.97
N GLY A 171 -7.54 -14.95 -7.65
CA GLY A 171 -6.47 -14.26 -6.97
C GLY A 171 -5.22 -15.14 -6.87
N ILE A 172 -4.23 -14.69 -6.13
CA ILE A 172 -2.98 -15.42 -5.89
C ILE A 172 -3.24 -16.72 -5.11
N GLY A 173 -4.30 -16.74 -4.26
CA GLY A 173 -4.76 -17.93 -3.58
C GLY A 173 -4.01 -18.26 -2.30
N LEU A 174 -3.36 -17.29 -1.68
CA LEU A 174 -2.58 -17.48 -0.45
C LEU A 174 -3.40 -17.34 0.82
N LEU A 175 -4.51 -16.59 0.78
CA LEU A 175 -5.49 -16.51 1.86
C LEU A 175 -6.82 -17.11 1.39
N PRO A 176 -7.55 -17.86 2.24
CA PRO A 176 -8.84 -18.45 1.90
C PRO A 176 -9.94 -17.38 1.92
N LEU A 177 -9.79 -16.36 1.11
CA LEU A 177 -10.65 -15.19 1.06
C LEU A 177 -11.20 -15.01 -0.35
N LYS A 178 -12.45 -14.57 -0.41
CA LYS A 178 -13.13 -14.18 -1.63
C LYS A 178 -13.59 -12.74 -1.51
N THR A 179 -13.30 -11.92 -2.49
CA THR A 179 -13.74 -10.52 -2.56
C THR A 179 -14.79 -10.33 -3.64
N THR A 180 -15.91 -9.70 -3.31
CA THR A 180 -16.96 -9.28 -4.26
C THR A 180 -17.00 -7.75 -4.29
N PHE A 181 -16.65 -7.16 -5.44
CA PHE A 181 -16.66 -5.71 -5.63
C PHE A 181 -18.10 -5.18 -5.75
N LEU A 182 -18.39 -4.14 -4.96
CA LEU A 182 -19.70 -3.51 -4.91
C LEU A 182 -19.64 -2.08 -5.45
N ALA A 183 -20.82 -1.51 -5.75
CA ALA A 183 -20.89 -0.12 -6.20
C ALA A 183 -20.55 0.90 -5.09
N GLN A 184 -20.72 0.52 -3.83
CA GLN A 184 -20.46 1.37 -2.68
C GLN A 184 -19.02 1.27 -2.24
N LYS A 185 -18.36 2.42 -2.15
CA LYS A 185 -17.00 2.57 -1.62
C LYS A 185 -17.05 2.81 -0.12
N ILE A 186 -16.21 2.10 0.63
CA ILE A 186 -15.94 2.40 2.04
C ILE A 186 -14.83 3.44 2.07
N THR A 187 -15.05 4.52 2.82
CA THR A 187 -14.06 5.56 3.08
C THR A 187 -14.29 6.06 4.49
N ARG A 188 -13.41 5.69 5.41
CA ARG A 188 -13.54 6.05 6.82
C ARG A 188 -12.21 6.04 7.55
N GLN A 189 -12.09 6.88 8.56
CA GLN A 189 -11.05 6.76 9.57
C GLN A 189 -11.41 5.59 10.50
N THR A 190 -10.43 4.78 10.84
CA THR A 190 -10.64 3.54 11.59
C THR A 190 -9.71 3.50 12.78
N TYR A 191 -10.29 3.17 13.94
CA TYR A 191 -9.60 2.92 15.20
C TYR A 191 -9.96 1.52 15.66
N SER A 192 -8.96 0.71 15.96
CA SER A 192 -9.15 -0.67 16.39
C SER A 192 -8.07 -1.09 17.39
N LYS A 193 -8.08 -2.35 17.79
CA LYS A 193 -7.01 -2.98 18.58
C LYS A 193 -6.45 -4.14 17.79
N SER A 194 -5.16 -4.17 17.59
CA SER A 194 -4.51 -5.36 17.07
C SER A 194 -4.48 -6.45 18.16
N ILE A 195 -4.51 -7.68 17.70
CA ILE A 195 -4.32 -8.88 18.53
C ILE A 195 -3.15 -9.71 18.01
N TRP A 196 -2.62 -9.35 16.85
CA TRP A 196 -1.41 -9.90 16.24
C TRP A 196 -0.69 -8.78 15.48
N PRO A 197 0.66 -8.74 15.50
CA PRO A 197 1.61 -9.57 16.25
C PRO A 197 1.64 -9.22 17.75
N CYS A 198 1.06 -8.10 18.14
CA CYS A 198 0.97 -7.65 19.53
C CYS A 198 -0.40 -7.02 19.83
N LEU A 199 -0.69 -6.86 21.11
CA LEU A 199 -1.85 -6.10 21.57
C LEU A 199 -1.49 -4.61 21.59
N SER A 200 -2.01 -3.83 20.65
CA SER A 200 -1.83 -2.38 20.60
C SER A 200 -3.05 -1.66 20.06
N GLU A 201 -3.20 -0.38 20.41
CA GLU A 201 -4.19 0.50 19.79
C GLU A 201 -3.71 0.84 18.38
N ILE A 202 -4.60 0.72 17.42
CA ILE A 202 -4.28 0.94 16.00
C ILE A 202 -5.19 2.01 15.43
N ASN A 203 -4.60 2.92 14.68
CA ASN A 203 -5.34 3.89 13.88
C ASN A 203 -4.88 3.84 12.42
N GLY A 204 -5.78 4.28 11.53
CA GLY A 204 -5.54 4.33 10.10
C GLY A 204 -6.82 4.67 9.37
N PHE A 205 -6.90 4.30 8.12
CA PHE A 205 -8.10 4.55 7.31
C PHE A 205 -8.36 3.42 6.33
N GLU A 206 -9.63 3.25 5.99
CA GLU A 206 -10.10 2.30 4.99
C GLU A 206 -10.57 3.07 3.76
N ILE A 207 -10.05 2.70 2.59
CA ILE A 207 -10.52 3.20 1.29
C ILE A 207 -10.56 2.03 0.32
N HIS A 208 -11.67 1.32 0.24
CA HIS A 208 -11.79 0.17 -0.65
C HIS A 208 -13.19 -0.01 -1.19
N ASN A 209 -13.29 -0.76 -2.28
CA ASN A 209 -14.53 -1.29 -2.82
C ASN A 209 -14.62 -2.78 -2.48
N GLY A 210 -15.85 -3.26 -2.31
CA GLY A 210 -16.12 -4.67 -2.13
C GLY A 210 -16.12 -5.16 -0.68
N ILE A 211 -16.62 -6.37 -0.53
CA ILE A 211 -16.69 -7.12 0.71
C ILE A 211 -15.85 -8.37 0.56
N THR A 212 -15.01 -8.64 1.55
CA THR A 212 -14.18 -9.85 1.61
C THR A 212 -14.71 -10.78 2.69
N GLU A 213 -14.90 -12.01 2.29
CA GLU A 213 -15.43 -13.08 3.12
C GLU A 213 -14.54 -14.33 3.04
N LEU A 214 -14.70 -15.22 4.02
CA LEU A 214 -14.05 -16.53 3.99
C LEU A 214 -14.53 -17.35 2.80
N ASP A 215 -13.60 -17.86 2.01
CA ASP A 215 -13.89 -18.87 0.99
C ASP A 215 -14.08 -20.23 1.63
N LYS A 216 -15.33 -20.59 1.85
CA LYS A 216 -15.74 -21.86 2.47
C LYS A 216 -15.32 -23.11 1.68
N SER A 217 -14.89 -22.96 0.43
CA SER A 217 -14.35 -24.07 -0.37
C SER A 217 -12.93 -24.47 0.08
N GLN A 218 -12.19 -23.56 0.70
CA GLN A 218 -10.80 -23.73 1.14
C GLN A 218 -10.70 -24.15 2.63
N LYS A 219 -11.34 -25.26 3.00
CA LYS A 219 -11.44 -25.72 4.40
C LYS A 219 -10.11 -26.07 5.07
N SER A 220 -9.07 -26.34 4.30
CA SER A 220 -7.75 -26.73 4.81
C SER A 220 -6.92 -25.56 5.34
N LEU A 221 -7.17 -24.34 4.84
CA LEU A 221 -6.42 -23.15 5.22
C LEU A 221 -7.11 -22.45 6.40
N LYS A 222 -6.44 -22.47 7.55
CA LYS A 222 -6.89 -21.72 8.73
C LYS A 222 -6.30 -20.32 8.68
N ILE A 223 -7.14 -19.31 8.92
CA ILE A 223 -6.69 -17.92 9.12
C ILE A 223 -7.16 -17.41 10.47
N MET A 224 -6.43 -16.44 10.97
CA MET A 224 -6.71 -15.76 12.24
C MET A 224 -6.85 -14.25 11.97
N PRO A 225 -7.68 -13.53 12.75
CA PRO A 225 -7.80 -12.10 12.62
C PRO A 225 -6.54 -11.39 13.14
N ILE A 226 -6.18 -10.28 12.49
CA ILE A 226 -5.10 -9.38 12.96
C ILE A 226 -5.63 -8.45 14.05
N PHE A 227 -6.91 -8.08 13.96
CA PHE A 227 -7.53 -7.07 14.81
C PHE A 227 -8.76 -7.65 15.54
N LYS A 228 -9.19 -6.96 16.59
CA LYS A 228 -10.48 -7.28 17.24
C LYS A 228 -11.64 -7.17 16.28
N ASP A 229 -11.59 -6.18 15.38
CA ASP A 229 -12.49 -6.05 14.24
C ASP A 229 -12.01 -6.98 13.13
N ALA A 230 -12.48 -8.21 13.15
CA ALA A 230 -11.96 -9.30 12.32
C ALA A 230 -12.04 -9.02 10.80
N GLU A 231 -12.93 -8.12 10.37
CA GLU A 231 -13.09 -7.75 8.96
C GLU A 231 -11.96 -6.85 8.43
N LEU A 232 -11.14 -6.27 9.32
CA LEU A 232 -10.04 -5.38 8.95
C LEU A 232 -8.82 -6.11 8.42
N GLY A 233 -8.62 -7.38 8.78
CA GLY A 233 -7.46 -8.12 8.31
C GLY A 233 -7.29 -9.49 8.92
N TRP A 234 -6.57 -10.32 8.20
CA TRP A 234 -6.32 -11.72 8.55
C TRP A 234 -4.86 -12.09 8.31
N TYR A 235 -4.41 -13.10 9.03
CA TYR A 235 -3.12 -13.72 8.79
C TYR A 235 -3.20 -15.23 8.93
N ARG A 236 -2.20 -15.91 8.39
CA ARG A 236 -1.94 -17.32 8.62
C ARG A 236 -0.44 -17.57 8.61
N GLU A 237 -0.04 -18.60 9.29
CA GLU A 237 1.31 -19.14 9.22
C GLU A 237 1.37 -20.26 8.18
N ASN A 238 2.50 -20.37 7.48
CA ASN A 238 2.77 -21.46 6.58
C ASN A 238 3.53 -22.58 7.28
N GLU A 239 3.43 -23.79 6.75
CA GLU A 239 4.19 -24.94 7.23
C GLU A 239 5.72 -24.71 7.16
N GLY A 240 6.18 -23.87 6.25
CA GLY A 240 7.58 -23.49 6.10
C GLY A 240 8.07 -22.38 7.04
N GLY A 241 7.20 -21.86 7.93
CA GLY A 241 7.52 -20.84 8.92
C GLY A 241 7.26 -19.40 8.47
N GLY A 242 6.88 -19.16 7.21
CA GLY A 242 6.52 -17.83 6.74
C GLY A 242 5.08 -17.43 7.12
N THR A 243 4.82 -16.14 7.16
CA THR A 243 3.51 -15.56 7.46
C THR A 243 2.89 -14.87 6.26
N ILE A 244 1.62 -15.17 5.99
CA ILE A 244 0.83 -14.47 4.99
C ILE A 244 -0.22 -13.64 5.73
N ALA A 245 -0.11 -12.32 5.64
CA ALA A 245 -1.01 -11.37 6.26
C ALA A 245 -1.69 -10.48 5.22
N GLY A 246 -2.82 -9.90 5.59
CA GLY A 246 -3.46 -8.89 4.76
C GLY A 246 -4.41 -8.04 5.57
N THR A 247 -4.48 -6.75 5.25
CA THR A 247 -5.32 -5.78 5.94
C THR A 247 -5.94 -4.77 4.98
N TYR A 248 -7.13 -4.29 5.33
CA TYR A 248 -7.76 -3.13 4.68
C TYR A 248 -7.25 -1.80 5.22
N LEU A 249 -6.55 -1.84 6.35
CA LEU A 249 -6.11 -0.62 7.03
C LEU A 249 -4.88 -0.02 6.35
N HIS A 250 -5.05 1.12 5.72
CA HIS A 250 -3.97 2.00 5.30
C HIS A 250 -3.38 2.72 6.50
N GLY A 251 -2.08 3.04 6.44
CA GLY A 251 -1.35 3.64 7.55
C GLY A 251 -1.03 2.64 8.67
N ILE A 252 -1.12 1.32 8.43
CA ILE A 252 -0.81 0.32 9.46
C ILE A 252 0.62 0.47 9.99
N PHE A 253 1.58 0.79 9.12
CA PHE A 253 2.97 0.99 9.50
C PHE A 253 3.23 2.33 10.22
N GLU A 254 2.28 3.26 10.26
CA GLU A 254 2.36 4.48 11.08
C GLU A 254 2.22 4.19 12.58
N ASN A 255 1.73 3.00 12.94
CA ASN A 255 1.57 2.56 14.32
C ASN A 255 2.89 1.94 14.82
N ASP A 256 3.74 2.74 15.47
CA ASP A 256 5.11 2.40 15.82
C ASP A 256 5.26 1.09 16.58
N GLU A 257 4.43 0.85 17.61
CA GLU A 257 4.46 -0.37 18.40
C GLU A 257 4.12 -1.61 17.54
N TRP A 258 3.08 -1.50 16.73
CA TRP A 258 2.69 -2.57 15.82
C TRP A 258 3.77 -2.85 14.78
N ARG A 259 4.32 -1.77 14.15
CA ARG A 259 5.38 -1.86 13.15
C ARG A 259 6.62 -2.56 13.72
N ALA A 260 7.09 -2.11 14.88
CA ALA A 260 8.26 -2.70 15.53
C ALA A 260 8.05 -4.19 15.85
N GLN A 261 6.88 -4.57 16.38
CA GLN A 261 6.58 -5.97 16.67
C GLN A 261 6.37 -6.81 15.41
N TYR A 262 5.78 -6.25 14.36
CA TYR A 262 5.65 -6.94 13.09
C TYR A 262 7.03 -7.25 12.48
N ILE A 263 7.94 -6.27 12.47
CA ILE A 263 9.31 -6.44 12.00
C ILE A 263 10.07 -7.50 12.82
N ASN A 264 9.83 -7.59 14.11
CA ASN A 264 10.50 -8.58 14.98
C ASN A 264 9.96 -10.01 14.82
N VAL A 265 8.76 -10.21 14.30
CA VAL A 265 8.15 -11.53 14.12
C VAL A 265 8.54 -12.15 12.77
N ILE A 266 8.88 -11.33 11.82
CA ILE A 266 9.32 -11.74 10.48
C ILE A 266 10.84 -11.81 10.40
#